data_674f55afb445ba0c71e05af08722dfb7
#
_entry.id   674f55afb445ba0c71e05af08722dfb7
#
_cell.length_a   1.000
_cell.length_b   1.000
_cell.length_c   1.000
_cell.angle_alpha   90.00
_cell.angle_beta   90.00
_cell.angle_gamma   90.00
#
_symmetry.space_group_name_H-M   'P 1'
#
loop_
_entity.id
_entity.type
_entity.pdbx_description
1 polymer ?
#
loop_
_entity_poly.entity_id
_entity_poly.type
_entity_poly.pdbx_seq_one_letter_code
_entity_poly.pdbx_strand_id
1 'polypeptide(L)'
;TEVALYRIFFWYFGWLPVAIVVLKGFLQIWLHEKRENYEHHQKFVLLAIDVPRNNQQSLLAVENMLTYFAGAHGSVNLIEKWVEGKVQLNLALEIVSIGGYIQFLIHTPVRFRDLVETAIYSQYPDAEIYEVEDYTKQAPKRFPDPEYDMWGTEFIQVKHEILPIRTYPAFEHEFGEDNTKFRDPMTSLMDLMSSLRKGEQLWYQIMLVPINTDWAEHALHFIDEKMGKSHGSKSLVDRIVKGM
;
A
#
# COMPACT_ATOMS: atom_id res chain seq x y z
N THR A 1 -54.31 11.47 23.85
CA THR A 1 -54.23 10.95 22.46
C THR A 1 -52.78 10.81 22.00
N GLU A 2 -51.87 11.72 22.31
CA GLU A 2 -50.46 11.66 21.86
C GLU A 2 -49.70 10.48 22.49
N VAL A 3 -49.86 10.23 23.79
CA VAL A 3 -49.21 9.11 24.49
C VAL A 3 -49.62 7.75 23.93
N ALA A 4 -50.85 7.61 23.45
CA ALA A 4 -51.31 6.38 22.81
C ALA A 4 -50.65 6.17 21.42
N LEU A 5 -50.45 7.24 20.65
CA LEU A 5 -49.74 7.19 19.38
C LEU A 5 -48.28 6.82 19.57
N TYR A 6 -47.56 7.38 20.56
CA TYR A 6 -46.20 7.01 20.90
C TYR A 6 -46.08 5.54 21.33
N ARG A 7 -47.03 5.03 22.13
CA ARG A 7 -47.05 3.60 22.54
C ARG A 7 -47.28 2.68 21.36
N ILE A 8 -48.20 3.02 20.44
CA ILE A 8 -48.47 2.24 19.23
C ILE A 8 -47.24 2.27 18.31
N PHE A 9 -46.67 3.45 18.05
CA PHE A 9 -45.46 3.60 17.23
C PHE A 9 -44.29 2.79 17.81
N PHE A 10 -44.01 2.93 19.10
CA PHE A 10 -42.93 2.21 19.78
C PHE A 10 -43.15 0.69 19.79
N TRP A 11 -44.39 0.24 19.96
CA TRP A 11 -44.74 -1.19 19.97
C TRP A 11 -44.62 -1.84 18.58
N TYR A 12 -45.02 -1.15 17.51
CA TYR A 12 -44.99 -1.68 16.16
C TYR A 12 -43.67 -1.42 15.44
N PHE A 13 -42.97 -0.32 15.74
CA PHE A 13 -41.73 0.08 15.02
C PHE A 13 -40.51 0.17 15.92
N GLY A 14 -40.64 0.08 17.26
CA GLY A 14 -39.51 0.20 18.18
C GLY A 14 -38.43 -0.89 18.03
N TRP A 15 -38.79 -2.04 17.50
CA TRP A 15 -37.85 -3.12 17.16
C TRP A 15 -37.03 -2.83 15.92
N LEU A 16 -37.49 -1.96 15.04
CA LEU A 16 -36.89 -1.68 13.74
C LEU A 16 -35.46 -1.11 13.85
N PRO A 17 -35.16 -0.14 14.74
CA PRO A 17 -33.77 0.30 14.95
C PRO A 17 -32.85 -0.83 15.44
N VAL A 18 -33.35 -1.68 16.33
CA VAL A 18 -32.61 -2.85 16.84
C VAL A 18 -32.33 -3.83 15.70
N ALA A 19 -33.36 -4.12 14.90
CA ALA A 19 -33.22 -5.01 13.74
C ALA A 19 -32.20 -4.46 12.71
N ILE A 20 -32.19 -3.14 12.46
CA ILE A 20 -31.23 -2.50 11.56
C ILE A 20 -29.79 -2.65 12.10
N VAL A 21 -29.59 -2.41 13.39
CA VAL A 21 -28.27 -2.55 14.03
C VAL A 21 -27.78 -3.99 13.97
N VAL A 22 -28.66 -4.96 14.32
CA VAL A 22 -28.33 -6.39 14.27
C VAL A 22 -28.02 -6.83 12.83
N LEU A 23 -28.85 -6.43 11.87
CA LEU A 23 -28.62 -6.76 10.44
C LEU A 23 -27.30 -6.15 9.94
N LYS A 24 -27.04 -4.89 10.27
CA LYS A 24 -25.77 -4.24 9.91
C LYS A 24 -24.57 -4.96 10.52
N GLY A 25 -24.64 -5.32 11.79
CA GLY A 25 -23.59 -6.10 12.47
C GLY A 25 -23.38 -7.46 11.82
N PHE A 26 -24.45 -8.18 11.54
CA PHE A 26 -24.40 -9.46 10.83
C PHE A 26 -23.75 -9.33 9.44
N LEU A 27 -24.16 -8.34 8.65
CA LEU A 27 -23.59 -8.11 7.32
C LEU A 27 -22.10 -7.74 7.39
N GLN A 28 -21.67 -6.99 8.41
CA GLN A 28 -20.27 -6.67 8.61
C GLN A 28 -19.43 -7.91 8.94
N ILE A 29 -19.91 -8.74 9.87
CA ILE A 29 -19.24 -9.99 10.25
C ILE A 29 -19.19 -10.94 9.04
N TRP A 30 -20.30 -11.11 8.34
CA TRP A 30 -20.38 -11.91 7.13
C TRP A 30 -19.36 -11.47 6.08
N LEU A 31 -19.30 -10.16 5.81
CA LEU A 31 -18.38 -9.61 4.82
C LEU A 31 -16.92 -9.77 5.26
N HIS A 32 -16.64 -9.62 6.56
CA HIS A 32 -15.31 -9.82 7.12
C HIS A 32 -14.83 -11.27 6.92
N GLU A 33 -15.66 -12.23 7.29
CA GLU A 33 -15.36 -13.66 7.09
C GLU A 33 -15.15 -14.02 5.62
N LYS A 34 -15.99 -13.47 4.72
CA LYS A 34 -15.82 -13.70 3.28
C LYS A 34 -14.50 -13.15 2.73
N ARG A 35 -14.10 -11.96 3.18
CA ARG A 35 -12.82 -11.34 2.78
C ARG A 35 -11.63 -12.13 3.28
N GLU A 36 -11.64 -12.53 4.55
CA GLU A 36 -10.60 -13.36 5.15
C GLU A 36 -10.45 -14.68 4.39
N ASN A 37 -11.56 -15.36 4.12
CA ASN A 37 -11.54 -16.56 3.30
C ASN A 37 -10.99 -16.32 1.88
N TYR A 38 -11.34 -15.22 1.24
CA TYR A 38 -10.82 -14.87 -0.07
C TYR A 38 -9.31 -14.65 -0.03
N GLU A 39 -8.80 -13.90 0.95
CA GLU A 39 -7.37 -13.62 1.13
C GLU A 39 -6.58 -14.90 1.41
N HIS A 40 -7.08 -15.78 2.27
CA HIS A 40 -6.45 -17.07 2.57
C HIS A 40 -6.30 -18.01 1.36
N HIS A 41 -7.18 -17.90 0.38
CA HIS A 41 -7.10 -18.69 -0.85
C HIS A 41 -6.15 -18.10 -1.90
N GLN A 42 -5.68 -16.86 -1.69
CA GLN A 42 -4.72 -16.26 -2.61
C GLN A 42 -3.32 -16.82 -2.38
N LYS A 43 -2.65 -17.13 -3.47
CA LYS A 43 -1.24 -17.55 -3.42
C LYS A 43 -0.37 -16.33 -3.67
N PHE A 44 0.62 -16.17 -2.84
CA PHE A 44 1.63 -15.13 -2.96
C PHE A 44 2.98 -15.75 -3.27
N VAL A 45 3.82 -14.97 -3.90
CA VAL A 45 5.21 -15.30 -4.22
C VAL A 45 6.11 -14.16 -3.77
N LEU A 46 7.29 -14.51 -3.27
CA LEU A 46 8.33 -13.56 -2.90
C LEU A 46 9.42 -13.58 -3.98
N LEU A 47 9.62 -12.45 -4.64
CA LEU A 47 10.59 -12.28 -5.71
C LEU A 47 11.77 -11.45 -5.20
N ALA A 48 12.96 -11.98 -5.32
CA ALA A 48 14.19 -11.23 -5.09
C ALA A 48 14.60 -10.52 -6.39
N ILE A 49 15.11 -9.30 -6.23
CA ILE A 49 15.54 -8.45 -7.35
C ILE A 49 16.98 -8.08 -7.11
N ASP A 50 17.86 -8.55 -8.00
CA ASP A 50 19.25 -8.17 -8.01
C ASP A 50 19.51 -7.25 -9.21
N VAL A 51 19.92 -6.02 -8.92
CA VAL A 51 20.27 -5.03 -9.95
C VAL A 51 21.78 -4.86 -9.99
N PRO A 52 22.41 -4.96 -11.17
CA PRO A 52 23.84 -4.77 -11.31
C PRO A 52 24.31 -3.40 -10.81
N ARG A 53 25.48 -3.36 -10.17
CA ARG A 53 26.05 -2.11 -9.60
C ARG A 53 26.31 -1.01 -10.63
N ASN A 54 26.42 -1.36 -11.91
CA ASN A 54 26.67 -0.41 -12.99
C ASN A 54 25.40 0.24 -13.52
N ASN A 55 24.26 -0.01 -12.90
CA ASN A 55 23.01 0.55 -13.34
C ASN A 55 22.99 2.07 -13.16
N GLN A 56 22.73 2.80 -14.26
CA GLN A 56 22.68 4.26 -14.31
C GLN A 56 21.24 4.79 -14.47
N GLN A 57 20.24 3.95 -14.17
CA GLN A 57 18.84 4.36 -14.28
C GLN A 57 18.51 5.49 -13.29
N SER A 58 17.73 6.44 -13.78
CA SER A 58 17.28 7.56 -12.96
C SER A 58 16.16 7.17 -12.00
N LEU A 59 15.90 7.99 -11.01
CA LEU A 59 14.75 7.82 -10.10
C LEU A 59 13.39 7.81 -10.83
N LEU A 60 13.32 8.40 -12.02
CA LEU A 60 12.16 8.33 -12.92
C LEU A 60 11.82 6.90 -13.33
N ALA A 61 12.80 6.01 -13.41
CA ALA A 61 12.58 4.60 -13.71
C ALA A 61 11.72 3.91 -12.64
N VAL A 62 11.95 4.26 -11.36
CA VAL A 62 11.14 3.74 -10.25
C VAL A 62 9.71 4.28 -10.32
N GLU A 63 9.50 5.55 -10.66
CA GLU A 63 8.17 6.14 -10.85
C GLU A 63 7.40 5.43 -11.97
N ASN A 64 8.05 5.19 -13.11
CA ASN A 64 7.47 4.43 -14.20
C ASN A 64 7.09 3.00 -13.76
N MET A 65 7.97 2.31 -13.05
CA MET A 65 7.69 0.98 -12.49
C MET A 65 6.47 0.99 -11.58
N LEU A 66 6.36 1.95 -10.66
CA LEU A 66 5.20 2.09 -9.77
C LEU A 66 3.91 2.40 -10.55
N THR A 67 4.00 3.13 -11.66
CA THR A 67 2.86 3.37 -12.55
C THR A 67 2.34 2.08 -13.18
N TYR A 68 3.22 1.16 -13.57
CA TYR A 68 2.81 -0.18 -14.03
C TYR A 68 2.11 -0.98 -12.92
N PHE A 69 2.56 -0.87 -11.67
CA PHE A 69 1.90 -1.56 -10.55
C PHE A 69 0.47 -1.07 -10.31
N ALA A 70 0.16 0.18 -10.65
CA ALA A 70 -1.22 0.67 -10.62
C ALA A 70 -2.15 -0.14 -11.54
N GLY A 71 -1.62 -0.76 -12.60
CA GLY A 71 -2.35 -1.68 -13.46
C GLY A 71 -2.84 -2.97 -12.77
N ALA A 72 -2.35 -3.27 -11.56
CA ALA A 72 -2.86 -4.37 -10.74
C ALA A 72 -4.24 -4.06 -10.11
N HIS A 73 -4.75 -2.82 -10.26
CA HIS A 73 -6.09 -2.46 -9.81
C HIS A 73 -7.16 -3.25 -10.57
N GLY A 74 -8.08 -3.86 -9.84
CA GLY A 74 -9.23 -4.58 -10.38
C GLY A 74 -10.54 -3.97 -9.89
N SER A 75 -11.48 -3.74 -10.80
CA SER A 75 -12.86 -3.41 -10.41
C SER A 75 -13.52 -4.62 -9.75
N VAL A 76 -14.27 -4.37 -8.69
CA VAL A 76 -15.00 -5.40 -7.95
C VAL A 76 -16.49 -5.10 -8.07
N ASN A 77 -17.27 -6.02 -8.63
CA ASN A 77 -18.72 -5.86 -8.69
C ASN A 77 -19.39 -6.24 -7.37
N LEU A 78 -20.71 -5.96 -7.24
CA LEU A 78 -21.44 -6.20 -5.99
C LEU A 78 -21.48 -7.67 -5.59
N ILE A 79 -21.58 -8.58 -6.56
CA ILE A 79 -21.62 -10.03 -6.30
C ILE A 79 -20.25 -10.49 -5.80
N GLU A 80 -19.19 -10.13 -6.48
CA GLU A 80 -17.82 -10.42 -6.07
C GLU A 80 -17.53 -9.89 -4.67
N LYS A 81 -17.99 -8.66 -4.35
CA LYS A 81 -17.80 -8.05 -3.03
C LYS A 81 -18.54 -8.78 -1.92
N TRP A 82 -19.83 -9.12 -2.12
CA TRP A 82 -20.68 -9.61 -1.04
C TRP A 82 -20.76 -11.13 -0.95
N VAL A 83 -20.59 -11.84 -2.05
CA VAL A 83 -20.67 -13.31 -2.11
C VAL A 83 -19.30 -13.95 -2.06
N GLU A 84 -18.36 -13.46 -2.87
CA GLU A 84 -17.00 -14.00 -2.94
C GLU A 84 -16.05 -13.38 -1.91
N GLY A 85 -16.37 -12.18 -1.41
CA GLY A 85 -15.51 -11.44 -0.49
C GLY A 85 -14.29 -10.85 -1.17
N LYS A 86 -14.31 -10.68 -2.50
CA LYS A 86 -13.19 -10.19 -3.29
C LYS A 86 -12.74 -8.81 -2.81
N VAL A 87 -11.47 -8.68 -2.53
CA VAL A 87 -10.80 -7.44 -2.13
C VAL A 87 -9.66 -7.13 -3.09
N GLN A 88 -9.26 -5.87 -3.14
CA GLN A 88 -8.05 -5.48 -3.84
C GLN A 88 -6.86 -6.05 -3.08
N LEU A 89 -6.03 -6.84 -3.78
CA LEU A 89 -4.82 -7.38 -3.18
C LEU A 89 -3.70 -6.34 -3.25
N ASN A 90 -2.86 -6.40 -2.26
CA ASN A 90 -1.67 -5.57 -2.12
C ASN A 90 -0.44 -6.21 -2.76
N LEU A 91 0.56 -5.37 -3.01
CA LEU A 91 1.94 -5.74 -3.26
C LEU A 91 2.77 -5.16 -2.11
N ALA A 92 3.87 -5.78 -1.74
CA ALA A 92 4.80 -5.19 -0.80
C ALA A 92 6.17 -5.07 -1.45
N LEU A 93 6.76 -3.87 -1.34
CA LEU A 93 8.17 -3.65 -1.63
C LEU A 93 8.93 -3.78 -0.32
N GLU A 94 9.92 -4.64 -0.30
CA GLU A 94 10.58 -5.00 0.94
C GLU A 94 12.10 -4.88 0.79
N ILE A 95 12.74 -4.30 1.80
CA ILE A 95 14.18 -4.32 1.97
C ILE A 95 14.44 -5.10 3.24
N VAL A 96 15.07 -6.24 3.10
CA VAL A 96 15.27 -7.18 4.20
C VAL A 96 16.75 -7.42 4.41
N SER A 97 17.20 -7.29 5.64
CA SER A 97 18.56 -7.67 6.03
C SER A 97 18.52 -8.79 7.07
N ILE A 98 19.24 -9.85 6.78
CA ILE A 98 19.41 -11.00 7.67
C ILE A 98 20.89 -11.16 7.94
N GLY A 99 21.31 -10.88 9.19
CA GLY A 99 22.72 -10.94 9.57
C GLY A 99 23.66 -10.03 8.76
N GLY A 100 23.14 -8.89 8.28
CA GLY A 100 23.88 -7.91 7.48
C GLY A 100 23.82 -8.16 5.95
N TYR A 101 23.18 -9.24 5.49
CA TYR A 101 22.93 -9.47 4.07
C TYR A 101 21.62 -8.82 3.64
N ILE A 102 21.70 -7.81 2.78
CA ILE A 102 20.57 -7.00 2.35
C ILE A 102 20.01 -7.55 1.03
N GLN A 103 18.70 -7.73 0.96
CA GLN A 103 17.97 -8.10 -0.26
C GLN A 103 16.81 -7.15 -0.52
N PHE A 104 16.59 -6.86 -1.80
CA PHE A 104 15.39 -6.17 -2.29
C PHE A 104 14.39 -7.22 -2.76
N LEU A 105 13.21 -7.17 -2.17
CA LEU A 105 12.19 -8.19 -2.39
C LEU A 105 10.88 -7.53 -2.82
N ILE A 106 10.08 -8.25 -3.59
CA ILE A 106 8.68 -7.89 -3.86
C ILE A 106 7.81 -9.07 -3.49
N HIS A 107 6.93 -8.87 -2.53
CA HIS A 107 5.89 -9.81 -2.19
C HIS A 107 4.63 -9.49 -3.00
N THR A 108 4.19 -10.42 -3.84
CA THR A 108 3.10 -10.20 -4.81
C THR A 108 2.19 -11.41 -4.93
N PRO A 109 0.89 -11.24 -5.18
CA PRO A 109 0.04 -12.34 -5.60
C PRO A 109 0.59 -12.98 -6.88
N VAL A 110 0.57 -14.32 -6.95
CA VAL A 110 1.07 -15.07 -8.12
C VAL A 110 0.46 -14.56 -9.44
N ARG A 111 -0.81 -14.16 -9.42
CA ARG A 111 -1.49 -13.61 -10.60
C ARG A 111 -0.90 -12.31 -11.14
N PHE A 112 -0.15 -11.56 -10.32
CA PHE A 112 0.49 -10.30 -10.72
C PHE A 112 2.00 -10.45 -10.96
N ARG A 113 2.52 -11.67 -10.89
CA ARG A 113 3.93 -11.96 -11.10
C ARG A 113 4.42 -11.40 -12.44
N ASP A 114 3.75 -11.75 -13.53
CA ASP A 114 4.15 -11.33 -14.88
C ASP A 114 4.11 -9.79 -15.04
N LEU A 115 3.12 -9.14 -14.41
CA LEU A 115 3.03 -7.68 -14.41
C LEU A 115 4.21 -7.05 -13.67
N VAL A 116 4.58 -7.60 -12.51
CA VAL A 116 5.71 -7.13 -11.71
C VAL A 116 7.03 -7.35 -12.45
N GLU A 117 7.27 -8.56 -12.98
CA GLU A 117 8.48 -8.87 -13.74
C GLU A 117 8.60 -7.96 -14.99
N THR A 118 7.50 -7.77 -15.73
CA THR A 118 7.49 -6.88 -16.91
C THR A 118 7.79 -5.43 -16.52
N ALA A 119 7.21 -4.93 -15.43
CA ALA A 119 7.44 -3.58 -14.95
C ALA A 119 8.91 -3.35 -14.58
N ILE A 120 9.54 -4.33 -13.92
CA ILE A 120 10.95 -4.25 -13.53
C ILE A 120 11.84 -4.32 -14.77
N TYR A 121 11.68 -5.34 -15.63
CA TYR A 121 12.52 -5.49 -16.83
C TYR A 121 12.39 -4.33 -17.80
N SER A 122 11.23 -3.65 -17.86
CA SER A 122 11.06 -2.46 -18.71
C SER A 122 11.95 -1.29 -18.30
N GLN A 123 12.32 -1.20 -17.02
CA GLN A 123 13.16 -0.13 -16.48
C GLN A 123 14.59 -0.62 -16.17
N TYR A 124 14.73 -1.86 -15.79
CA TYR A 124 15.98 -2.51 -15.40
C TYR A 124 16.19 -3.81 -16.21
N PRO A 125 16.58 -3.71 -17.50
CA PRO A 125 16.68 -4.89 -18.38
C PRO A 125 17.71 -5.92 -17.90
N ASP A 126 18.73 -5.46 -17.19
CA ASP A 126 19.83 -6.30 -16.68
C ASP A 126 19.56 -6.81 -15.24
N ALA A 127 18.37 -6.57 -14.69
CA ALA A 127 18.01 -7.08 -13.37
C ALA A 127 17.81 -8.60 -13.43
N GLU A 128 18.20 -9.29 -12.39
CA GLU A 128 17.88 -10.70 -12.18
C GLU A 128 16.73 -10.83 -11.19
N ILE A 129 15.66 -11.52 -11.60
CA ILE A 129 14.48 -11.73 -10.76
C ILE A 129 14.31 -13.24 -10.55
N TYR A 130 14.27 -13.65 -9.29
CA TYR A 130 14.07 -15.07 -8.95
C TYR A 130 13.20 -15.20 -7.70
N GLU A 131 12.50 -16.34 -7.62
CA GLU A 131 11.66 -16.67 -6.49
C GLU A 131 12.50 -17.15 -5.32
N VAL A 132 12.20 -16.63 -4.13
CA VAL A 132 12.86 -17.00 -2.88
C VAL A 132 11.88 -17.50 -1.85
N GLU A 133 12.38 -18.26 -0.88
CA GLU A 133 11.58 -18.68 0.24
C GLU A 133 11.22 -17.48 1.12
N ASP A 134 10.00 -17.51 1.63
CA ASP A 134 9.49 -16.49 2.53
C ASP A 134 10.30 -16.49 3.84
N TYR A 135 11.10 -15.45 4.03
CA TYR A 135 11.97 -15.25 5.19
C TYR A 135 11.19 -15.16 6.50
N THR A 136 9.92 -14.73 6.46
CA THR A 136 9.08 -14.63 7.66
C THR A 136 8.84 -15.98 8.33
N LYS A 137 8.97 -17.10 7.57
CA LYS A 137 8.84 -18.45 8.10
C LYS A 137 9.97 -18.85 9.04
N GLN A 138 11.10 -18.16 8.96
CA GLN A 138 12.25 -18.39 9.84
C GLN A 138 12.15 -17.65 11.17
N ALA A 139 11.23 -16.68 11.28
CA ALA A 139 10.97 -15.94 12.50
C ALA A 139 9.93 -16.66 13.39
N PRO A 140 10.00 -16.48 14.72
CA PRO A 140 8.98 -16.99 15.63
C PRO A 140 7.60 -16.42 15.31
N LYS A 141 6.58 -17.27 15.35
CA LYS A 141 5.18 -16.86 15.08
C LYS A 141 4.50 -16.18 16.27
N ARG A 142 5.08 -16.26 17.45
CA ARG A 142 4.52 -15.71 18.70
C ARG A 142 5.61 -15.14 19.56
N PHE A 143 5.33 -14.00 20.17
CA PHE A 143 6.18 -13.34 21.14
C PHE A 143 5.43 -13.24 22.49
N PRO A 144 6.12 -13.27 23.66
CA PRO A 144 7.59 -13.39 23.80
C PRO A 144 8.10 -14.77 23.40
N ASP A 145 9.29 -14.80 22.78
CA ASP A 145 10.02 -16.03 22.42
C ASP A 145 11.30 -16.13 23.26
N PRO A 146 11.77 -17.35 23.62
CA PRO A 146 12.96 -17.52 24.47
C PRO A 146 14.28 -17.07 23.82
N GLU A 147 14.36 -17.09 22.49
CA GLU A 147 15.59 -16.81 21.73
C GLU A 147 15.55 -15.47 20.98
N TYR A 148 14.33 -14.96 20.72
CA TYR A 148 14.14 -13.77 19.93
C TYR A 148 13.29 -12.73 20.66
N ASP A 149 13.69 -11.48 20.51
CA ASP A 149 12.90 -10.33 20.87
C ASP A 149 12.51 -9.58 19.60
N MET A 150 11.34 -8.90 19.61
CA MET A 150 10.82 -8.18 18.44
C MET A 150 10.46 -6.76 18.81
N TRP A 151 10.93 -5.83 18.00
CA TRP A 151 10.46 -4.46 17.99
C TRP A 151 9.91 -4.10 16.61
N GLY A 152 8.80 -3.39 16.55
CA GLY A 152 8.18 -2.96 15.31
C GLY A 152 7.51 -1.62 15.44
N THR A 153 7.45 -0.87 14.35
CA THR A 153 6.73 0.40 14.25
C THR A 153 6.13 0.57 12.87
N GLU A 154 5.06 1.35 12.81
CA GLU A 154 4.43 1.76 11.56
C GLU A 154 4.67 3.27 11.36
N PHE A 155 4.99 3.66 10.13
CA PHE A 155 5.11 5.06 9.76
C PHE A 155 3.79 5.54 9.18
N ILE A 156 3.23 6.59 9.79
CA ILE A 156 2.02 7.23 9.32
C ILE A 156 2.30 8.68 8.93
N GLN A 157 1.53 9.18 7.96
CA GLN A 157 1.62 10.59 7.58
C GLN A 157 1.09 11.49 8.70
N VAL A 158 1.87 12.50 9.09
CA VAL A 158 1.45 13.49 10.10
C VAL A 158 0.35 14.41 9.58
N LYS A 159 0.34 14.67 8.27
CA LYS A 159 -0.67 15.50 7.60
C LYS A 159 -1.67 14.61 6.87
N HIS A 160 -2.77 15.24 6.44
CA HIS A 160 -3.80 14.56 5.65
C HIS A 160 -3.21 13.87 4.43
N GLU A 161 -3.62 12.65 4.15
CA GLU A 161 -3.12 11.76 3.08
C GLU A 161 -3.14 12.38 1.66
N ILE A 162 -4.03 13.35 1.43
CA ILE A 162 -4.13 14.08 0.16
C ILE A 162 -2.93 15.03 -0.04
N LEU A 163 -2.28 15.47 1.04
CA LEU A 163 -1.13 16.34 0.93
C LEU A 163 0.08 15.51 0.49
N PRO A 164 0.73 15.87 -0.63
CA PRO A 164 1.82 15.08 -1.17
C PRO A 164 3.00 15.05 -0.20
N ILE A 165 3.63 13.89 -0.10
CA ILE A 165 4.98 13.78 0.47
C ILE A 165 5.97 14.39 -0.52
N ARG A 166 7.12 14.81 -0.01
CA ARG A 166 8.20 15.31 -0.86
C ARG A 166 8.72 14.19 -1.76
N THR A 167 8.62 14.37 -3.07
CA THR A 167 9.07 13.39 -4.07
C THR A 167 10.42 13.80 -4.67
N TYR A 168 11.06 12.90 -5.43
CA TYR A 168 12.40 13.10 -5.96
C TYR A 168 12.61 14.42 -6.74
N PRO A 169 11.65 14.94 -7.55
CA PRO A 169 11.85 16.23 -8.23
C PRO A 169 12.08 17.40 -7.26
N ALA A 170 11.55 17.31 -6.05
CA ALA A 170 11.79 18.34 -5.04
C ALA A 170 13.18 18.23 -4.38
N PHE A 171 13.87 17.11 -4.56
CA PHE A 171 15.24 16.90 -4.14
C PHE A 171 16.25 17.22 -5.25
N GLU A 172 15.85 17.17 -6.54
CA GLU A 172 16.75 17.45 -7.67
C GLU A 172 17.33 18.86 -7.63
N HIS A 173 16.59 19.86 -7.09
CA HIS A 173 17.13 21.20 -6.90
C HIS A 173 18.22 21.30 -5.81
N GLU A 174 18.31 20.30 -4.96
CA GLU A 174 19.40 20.16 -3.98
C GLU A 174 20.63 19.44 -4.57
N PHE A 175 20.48 18.84 -5.77
CA PHE A 175 21.58 18.26 -6.56
C PHE A 175 22.34 19.29 -7.41
N GLY A 176 22.05 20.60 -7.27
CA GLY A 176 22.68 21.66 -8.04
C GLY A 176 24.19 21.71 -7.84
N GLU A 177 24.91 21.75 -8.95
CA GLU A 177 26.32 22.03 -9.25
C GLU A 177 27.43 21.56 -8.28
N ASP A 178 27.15 21.29 -7.01
CA ASP A 178 28.12 20.72 -6.05
C ASP A 178 27.72 19.29 -5.68
N ASN A 179 28.07 18.32 -6.53
CA ASN A 179 27.94 16.87 -6.35
C ASN A 179 28.53 16.32 -5.03
N THR A 180 29.09 17.17 -4.18
CA THR A 180 29.80 16.78 -2.97
C THR A 180 28.94 16.78 -1.69
N LYS A 181 27.68 17.25 -1.74
CA LYS A 181 26.86 17.43 -0.52
C LYS A 181 25.56 16.61 -0.45
N PHE A 182 25.19 15.93 -1.52
CA PHE A 182 23.99 15.08 -1.44
C PHE A 182 24.30 13.77 -0.73
N ARG A 183 23.71 13.61 0.42
CA ARG A 183 23.69 12.33 1.12
C ARG A 183 22.34 11.66 0.86
N ASP A 184 22.36 10.55 0.15
CA ASP A 184 21.19 9.72 -0.07
C ASP A 184 20.52 9.41 1.27
N PRO A 185 19.24 9.76 1.47
CA PRO A 185 18.51 9.46 2.72
C PRO A 185 18.51 7.96 3.06
N MET A 186 18.58 7.09 2.07
CA MET A 186 18.61 5.64 2.26
C MET A 186 19.98 5.14 2.74
N THR A 187 21.07 5.90 2.56
CA THR A 187 22.41 5.48 2.99
C THR A 187 22.43 5.09 4.47
N SER A 188 21.82 5.90 5.32
CA SER A 188 21.81 5.62 6.78
C SER A 188 21.05 4.33 7.12
N LEU A 189 19.98 4.02 6.39
CA LEU A 189 19.24 2.77 6.56
C LEU A 189 20.07 1.59 6.06
N MET A 190 20.70 1.72 4.89
CA MET A 190 21.55 0.66 4.31
C MET A 190 22.77 0.39 5.20
N ASP A 191 23.40 1.43 5.76
CA ASP A 191 24.52 1.30 6.71
C ASP A 191 24.09 0.54 7.97
N LEU A 192 22.91 0.88 8.52
CA LEU A 192 22.33 0.17 9.66
C LEU A 192 22.07 -1.30 9.32
N MET A 193 21.40 -1.56 8.19
CA MET A 193 21.08 -2.91 7.73
C MET A 193 22.31 -3.77 7.48
N SER A 194 23.38 -3.18 6.94
CA SER A 194 24.64 -3.90 6.70
C SER A 194 25.43 -4.19 7.98
N SER A 195 25.19 -3.42 9.04
CA SER A 195 25.87 -3.57 10.33
C SER A 195 25.29 -4.65 11.23
N LEU A 196 24.16 -5.26 10.84
CA LEU A 196 23.49 -6.32 11.60
C LEU A 196 24.39 -7.54 11.79
N ARG A 197 24.32 -8.12 12.99
CA ARG A 197 25.08 -9.31 13.35
C ARG A 197 24.30 -10.58 13.03
N LYS A 198 25.00 -11.69 13.04
CA LYS A 198 24.38 -13.02 12.89
C LYS A 198 23.29 -13.23 13.94
N GLY A 199 22.08 -13.55 13.50
CA GLY A 199 20.88 -13.70 14.32
C GLY A 199 20.01 -12.45 14.41
N GLU A 200 20.51 -11.29 14.00
CA GLU A 200 19.73 -10.05 13.92
C GLU A 200 19.10 -9.91 12.53
N GLN A 201 17.87 -9.39 12.49
CA GLN A 201 17.14 -9.15 11.25
C GLN A 201 16.48 -7.77 11.29
N LEU A 202 16.41 -7.09 10.14
CA LEU A 202 15.67 -5.85 9.97
C LEU A 202 14.85 -5.93 8.69
N TRP A 203 13.55 -5.70 8.81
CA TRP A 203 12.61 -5.71 7.70
C TRP A 203 12.01 -4.32 7.52
N TYR A 204 12.18 -3.75 6.35
CA TYR A 204 11.56 -2.50 5.96
C TYR A 204 10.58 -2.80 4.82
N GLN A 205 9.30 -2.66 5.11
CA GLN A 205 8.23 -3.09 4.21
C GLN A 205 7.34 -1.90 3.83
N ILE A 206 7.08 -1.74 2.54
CA ILE A 206 6.17 -0.73 1.98
C ILE A 206 5.01 -1.45 1.31
N MET A 207 3.83 -1.38 1.93
CA MET A 207 2.62 -1.96 1.39
C MET A 207 2.00 -1.04 0.34
N LEU A 208 1.79 -1.55 -0.87
CA LEU A 208 1.18 -0.84 -1.98
C LEU A 208 -0.19 -1.46 -2.29
N VAL A 209 -1.23 -0.65 -2.21
CA VAL A 209 -2.59 -1.05 -2.60
C VAL A 209 -2.99 -0.23 -3.82
N PRO A 210 -3.10 -0.83 -5.00
CA PRO A 210 -3.60 -0.14 -6.18
C PRO A 210 -5.04 0.31 -5.97
N ILE A 211 -5.32 1.59 -6.18
CA ILE A 211 -6.65 2.19 -6.06
C ILE A 211 -7.10 2.76 -7.40
N ASN A 212 -8.41 2.99 -7.53
CA ASN A 212 -8.97 3.66 -8.70
C ASN A 212 -8.74 5.18 -8.68
N THR A 213 -9.14 5.85 -9.75
CA THR A 213 -9.02 7.31 -9.91
C THR A 213 -10.01 8.13 -9.08
N ASP A 214 -11.00 7.52 -8.43
CA ASP A 214 -12.02 8.23 -7.62
C ASP A 214 -11.36 8.99 -6.46
N TRP A 215 -10.24 8.48 -5.97
CA TRP A 215 -9.39 9.17 -4.98
C TRP A 215 -8.97 10.57 -5.46
N ALA A 216 -8.67 10.73 -6.75
CA ALA A 216 -8.23 12.02 -7.30
C ALA A 216 -9.34 13.08 -7.21
N GLU A 217 -10.60 12.71 -7.41
CA GLU A 217 -11.74 13.63 -7.28
C GLU A 217 -11.90 14.11 -5.83
N HIS A 218 -11.77 13.21 -4.86
CA HIS A 218 -11.78 13.57 -3.44
C HIS A 218 -10.61 14.49 -3.06
N ALA A 219 -9.43 14.21 -3.61
CA ALA A 219 -8.24 15.02 -3.38
C ALA A 219 -8.43 16.46 -3.92
N LEU A 220 -8.97 16.58 -5.13
CA LEU A 220 -9.24 17.89 -5.74
C LEU A 220 -10.28 18.68 -4.96
N HIS A 221 -11.36 18.04 -4.51
CA HIS A 221 -12.36 18.67 -3.67
C HIS A 221 -11.76 19.22 -2.36
N PHE A 222 -10.92 18.42 -1.69
CA PHE A 222 -10.23 18.85 -0.48
C PHE A 222 -9.29 20.04 -0.72
N ILE A 223 -8.55 20.04 -1.84
CA ILE A 223 -7.65 21.12 -2.20
C ILE A 223 -8.45 22.40 -2.48
N ASP A 224 -9.54 22.32 -3.25
CA ASP A 224 -10.40 23.45 -3.56
C ASP A 224 -11.04 24.05 -2.31
N GLU A 225 -11.51 23.21 -1.39
CA GLU A 225 -12.01 23.67 -0.09
C GLU A 225 -10.94 24.42 0.71
N LYS A 226 -9.72 23.89 0.79
CA LYS A 226 -8.61 24.52 1.51
C LYS A 226 -8.13 25.82 0.86
N MET A 227 -8.25 25.93 -0.47
CA MET A 227 -7.92 27.16 -1.20
C MET A 227 -9.06 28.20 -1.20
N GLY A 228 -10.20 27.90 -0.56
CA GLY A 228 -11.36 28.81 -0.55
C GLY A 228 -12.01 29.01 -1.91
N LYS A 229 -11.78 28.08 -2.85
CA LYS A 229 -12.40 28.13 -4.18
C LYS A 229 -13.78 27.48 -4.11
N SER A 230 -14.84 28.26 -4.33
CA SER A 230 -16.17 27.68 -4.52
C SER A 230 -16.23 26.87 -5.83
N HIS A 231 -16.99 25.78 -5.83
CA HIS A 231 -17.21 24.85 -6.94
C HIS A 231 -17.69 25.49 -8.27
N GLY A 232 -16.87 26.31 -8.90
CA GLY A 232 -17.22 27.00 -10.16
C GLY A 232 -16.17 26.91 -11.27
N SER A 233 -14.97 26.43 -10.99
CA SER A 233 -13.88 26.44 -11.97
C SER A 233 -13.43 25.04 -12.37
N LYS A 234 -14.14 24.42 -13.31
CA LYS A 234 -13.75 23.17 -14.00
C LYS A 234 -12.45 23.26 -14.82
N SER A 235 -11.81 24.43 -14.91
CA SER A 235 -10.81 24.68 -15.95
C SER A 235 -9.38 24.22 -15.62
N LEU A 236 -8.99 24.13 -14.34
CA LEU A 236 -7.66 23.65 -13.95
C LEU A 236 -7.60 22.13 -13.78
N VAL A 237 -8.68 21.55 -13.29
CA VAL A 237 -8.82 20.11 -13.07
C VAL A 237 -8.76 19.32 -14.38
N ASP A 238 -9.47 19.81 -15.40
CA ASP A 238 -9.45 19.19 -16.74
C ASP A 238 -8.07 19.24 -17.42
N ARG A 239 -7.19 20.15 -17.03
CA ARG A 239 -5.82 20.25 -17.57
C ARG A 239 -4.86 19.26 -16.89
N ILE A 240 -5.03 19.02 -15.61
CA ILE A 240 -4.17 18.09 -14.86
C ILE A 240 -4.52 16.63 -15.18
N VAL A 241 -5.81 16.31 -15.25
CA VAL A 241 -6.29 14.95 -15.55
C VAL A 241 -6.12 14.57 -17.04
N LYS A 242 -6.13 15.54 -17.96
CA LYS A 242 -5.87 15.30 -19.40
C LYS A 242 -4.41 15.41 -19.81
N GLY A 243 -3.53 15.78 -18.90
CA GLY A 243 -2.09 15.86 -19.12
C GLY A 243 -1.31 14.68 -18.61
N MET A 244 -1.98 13.68 -18.04
CA MET A 244 -1.50 12.33 -17.78
C MET A 244 -2.12 11.37 -18.80
#